data_9c083e547944df509e2d348bd13b68af
#
_entry.id   9c083e547944df509e2d348bd13b68af
#
_cell.length_a   1.000
_cell.length_b   1.000
_cell.length_c   1.000
_cell.angle_alpha   90.00
_cell.angle_beta   90.00
_cell.angle_gamma   90.00
#
_symmetry.space_group_name_H-M   'P 1'
#
loop_
_entity.id
_entity.type
_entity.pdbx_description
1 polymer ?
#
loop_
_entity_poly.entity_id
_entity_poly.type
_entity_poly.pdbx_seq_one_letter_code
_entity_poly.pdbx_strand_id
1 'polypeptide(L)'
;MSVKLMMTWDIAPEREQDYFEFVIGEFIPGVQRLGFQPVEAWATIYGDYPQIQVGILAEDLPGVQQVLRSDGWIQMQDKLLALVKNFSYKVVPARNGFQF
;
A
#
# COMPACT_ATOMS: atom_id res chain seq x y z
N MET A 1 -2.85 -9.98 17.26
CA MET A 1 -3.10 -10.68 15.98
C MET A 1 -2.68 -9.80 14.83
N SER A 2 -1.82 -10.33 13.98
CA SER A 2 -1.32 -9.57 12.83
C SER A 2 -2.43 -9.30 11.82
N VAL A 3 -2.35 -8.16 11.18
CA VAL A 3 -3.26 -7.78 10.12
C VAL A 3 -2.47 -7.35 8.90
N LYS A 4 -3.13 -7.37 7.75
CA LYS A 4 -2.52 -6.95 6.50
C LYS A 4 -3.35 -5.82 5.89
N LEU A 5 -2.67 -4.72 5.58
CA LEU A 5 -3.27 -3.62 4.84
C LEU A 5 -3.07 -3.88 3.35
N MET A 6 -4.17 -4.14 2.65
CA MET A 6 -4.15 -4.40 1.22
C MET A 6 -4.58 -3.15 0.47
N MET A 7 -3.72 -2.68 -0.41
CA MET A 7 -3.99 -1.50 -1.22
C MET A 7 -3.94 -1.85 -2.70
N THR A 8 -4.84 -1.26 -3.48
CA THR A 8 -4.86 -1.43 -4.92
C THR A 8 -5.03 -0.10 -5.61
N TRP A 9 -4.42 0.03 -6.78
CA TRP A 9 -4.55 1.23 -7.60
C TRP A 9 -4.08 0.98 -9.01
N ASP A 10 -4.36 1.95 -9.88
CA ASP A 10 -3.81 2.01 -11.24
C ASP A 10 -2.87 3.21 -11.32
N ILE A 11 -1.76 3.06 -12.04
CA ILE A 11 -0.84 4.16 -12.25
C ILE A 11 -1.49 5.15 -13.23
N ALA A 12 -1.50 6.43 -12.86
CA ALA A 12 -2.10 7.46 -13.72
C ALA A 12 -1.32 7.55 -15.04
N PRO A 13 -2.02 7.69 -16.19
CA PRO A 13 -1.33 7.82 -17.48
C PRO A 13 -0.34 8.98 -17.47
N GLU A 14 0.80 8.77 -18.09
CA GLU A 14 1.88 9.76 -18.23
C GLU A 14 2.56 10.15 -16.91
N ARG A 15 2.27 9.42 -15.82
CA ARG A 15 2.89 9.67 -14.51
C ARG A 15 3.77 8.51 -14.06
N GLU A 16 4.07 7.58 -14.95
CA GLU A 16 4.77 6.34 -14.59
C GLU A 16 6.13 6.61 -13.97
N GLN A 17 6.90 7.51 -14.54
CA GLN A 17 8.24 7.81 -14.02
C GLN A 17 8.16 8.44 -12.63
N ASP A 18 7.31 9.44 -12.47
CA ASP A 18 7.12 10.10 -11.17
C ASP A 18 6.62 9.09 -10.12
N TYR A 19 5.74 8.19 -10.54
CA TYR A 19 5.20 7.15 -9.67
C TYR A 19 6.31 6.23 -9.14
N PHE A 20 7.16 5.71 -10.04
CA PHE A 20 8.22 4.80 -9.63
C PHE A 20 9.25 5.50 -8.75
N GLU A 21 9.61 6.74 -9.08
CA GLU A 21 10.52 7.51 -8.25
C GLU A 21 9.95 7.71 -6.84
N PHE A 22 8.67 8.03 -6.74
CA PHE A 22 8.03 8.22 -5.44
C PHE A 22 7.96 6.92 -4.66
N VAL A 23 7.51 5.83 -5.29
CA VAL A 23 7.31 4.56 -4.57
C VAL A 23 8.64 4.04 -4.04
N ILE A 24 9.69 4.03 -4.87
CA ILE A 24 10.98 3.49 -4.47
C ILE A 24 11.70 4.43 -3.49
N GLY A 25 11.63 5.73 -3.72
CA GLY A 25 12.39 6.70 -2.93
C GLY A 25 11.71 7.18 -1.65
N GLU A 26 10.38 7.15 -1.60
CA GLU A 26 9.65 7.73 -0.47
C GLU A 26 8.64 6.77 0.15
N PHE A 27 7.80 6.11 -0.67
CA PHE A 27 6.67 5.35 -0.14
C PHE A 27 7.13 4.11 0.63
N ILE A 28 7.93 3.26 -0.01
CA ILE A 28 8.41 2.04 0.64
C ILE A 28 9.25 2.34 1.88
N PRO A 29 10.26 3.23 1.80
CA PRO A 29 10.98 3.59 3.03
C PRO A 29 10.09 4.23 4.08
N GLY A 30 9.10 5.01 3.66
CA GLY A 30 8.19 5.69 4.58
C GLY A 30 7.30 4.73 5.35
N VAL A 31 6.72 3.72 4.68
CA VAL A 31 5.89 2.73 5.40
C VAL A 31 6.74 1.92 6.38
N GLN A 32 7.99 1.65 6.03
CA GLN A 32 8.90 0.95 6.95
C GLN A 32 9.19 1.80 8.19
N ARG A 33 9.40 3.09 8.02
CA ARG A 33 9.62 3.99 9.16
C ARG A 33 8.40 4.11 10.06
N LEU A 34 7.21 3.92 9.51
CA LEU A 34 5.97 3.94 10.30
C LEU A 34 5.71 2.61 11.02
N GLY A 35 6.61 1.64 10.89
CA GLY A 35 6.49 0.35 11.55
C GLY A 35 5.78 -0.71 10.74
N PHE A 36 5.47 -0.44 9.49
CA PHE A 36 4.84 -1.39 8.60
C PHE A 36 5.90 -2.16 7.81
N GLN A 37 5.57 -3.39 7.45
CA GLN A 37 6.45 -4.24 6.66
C GLN A 37 5.78 -4.59 5.33
N PRO A 38 6.28 -4.09 4.20
CA PRO A 38 5.78 -4.52 2.90
C PRO A 38 6.11 -6.00 2.70
N VAL A 39 5.09 -6.81 2.38
CA VAL A 39 5.27 -8.25 2.24
C VAL A 39 4.89 -8.77 0.87
N GLU A 40 4.14 -8.02 0.09
CA GLU A 40 3.78 -8.42 -1.26
C GLU A 40 3.49 -7.23 -2.15
N ALA A 41 3.78 -7.38 -3.43
CA ALA A 41 3.45 -6.39 -4.44
C ALA A 41 3.23 -7.14 -5.75
N TRP A 42 2.11 -6.85 -6.39
CA TRP A 42 1.71 -7.52 -7.63
C TRP A 42 1.36 -6.47 -8.68
N ALA A 43 1.74 -6.75 -9.91
CA ALA A 43 1.33 -5.94 -11.06
C ALA A 43 0.51 -6.81 -12.00
N THR A 44 -0.65 -6.32 -12.41
CA THR A 44 -1.54 -7.01 -13.35
C THR A 44 -1.40 -6.37 -14.71
N ILE A 45 -1.08 -7.17 -15.71
CA ILE A 45 -0.86 -6.67 -17.08
C ILE A 45 -2.14 -6.76 -17.91
N TYR A 46 -3.02 -7.71 -17.58
CA TYR A 46 -4.24 -7.97 -18.36
C TYR A 46 -5.47 -8.02 -17.46
N GLY A 47 -6.62 -7.68 -18.01
CA GLY A 47 -7.92 -7.86 -17.39
C GLY A 47 -8.43 -6.60 -16.72
N ASP A 48 -9.55 -6.75 -16.01
CA ASP A 48 -10.25 -5.64 -15.34
C ASP A 48 -9.83 -5.49 -13.89
N TYR A 49 -8.69 -6.06 -13.50
CA TYR A 49 -8.18 -5.99 -12.14
C TYR A 49 -7.34 -4.74 -11.94
N PRO A 50 -7.22 -4.24 -10.71
CA PRO A 50 -6.30 -3.14 -10.44
C PRO A 50 -4.89 -3.47 -10.91
N GLN A 51 -4.22 -2.48 -11.45
CA GLN A 51 -2.89 -2.65 -12.02
C GLN A 51 -1.87 -3.04 -10.95
N ILE A 52 -1.96 -2.43 -9.77
CA ILE A 52 -1.01 -2.64 -8.68
C ILE A 52 -1.77 -3.10 -7.44
N GLN A 53 -1.22 -4.09 -6.76
CA GLN A 53 -1.71 -4.53 -5.46
C GLN A 53 -0.54 -4.63 -4.51
N VAL A 54 -0.67 -4.01 -3.33
CA VAL A 54 0.38 -4.01 -2.31
C VAL A 54 -0.20 -4.49 -1.00
N GLY A 55 0.52 -5.41 -0.35
CA GLY A 55 0.18 -5.88 0.99
C GLY A 55 1.22 -5.45 2.00
N ILE A 56 0.79 -4.88 3.10
CA ILE A 56 1.66 -4.39 4.16
C ILE A 56 1.25 -5.05 5.47
N LEU A 57 2.21 -5.70 6.13
CA LEU A 57 1.95 -6.40 7.38
C LEU A 57 2.08 -5.43 8.57
N ALA A 58 1.15 -5.55 9.50
CA ALA A 58 1.16 -4.79 10.75
C ALA A 58 0.83 -5.72 11.92
N GLU A 59 1.24 -5.34 13.13
CA GLU A 59 1.09 -6.20 14.30
C GLU A 59 -0.36 -6.39 14.70
N ASP A 60 -1.16 -5.32 14.65
CA ASP A 60 -2.55 -5.40 15.05
C ASP A 60 -3.39 -4.30 14.39
N LEU A 61 -4.69 -4.43 14.50
CA LEU A 61 -5.62 -3.48 13.92
C LEU A 61 -5.53 -2.08 14.56
N PRO A 62 -5.46 -1.94 15.90
CA PRO A 62 -5.29 -0.59 16.48
C PRO A 62 -4.04 0.12 15.97
N GLY A 63 -2.93 -0.59 15.78
CA GLY A 63 -1.71 -0.01 15.23
C GLY A 63 -1.91 0.50 13.82
N VAL A 64 -2.61 -0.27 12.97
CA VAL A 64 -2.93 0.19 11.62
C VAL A 64 -3.78 1.46 11.67
N GLN A 65 -4.82 1.46 12.48
CA GLN A 65 -5.71 2.62 12.57
C GLN A 65 -4.97 3.87 13.03
N GLN A 66 -4.04 3.71 13.98
CA GLN A 66 -3.23 4.83 14.46
C GLN A 66 -2.33 5.38 13.35
N VAL A 67 -1.68 4.51 12.60
CA VAL A 67 -0.79 4.93 11.51
C VAL A 67 -1.59 5.62 10.40
N LEU A 68 -2.75 5.08 10.04
CA LEU A 68 -3.58 5.66 8.98
C LEU A 68 -4.06 7.08 9.32
N ARG A 69 -4.06 7.44 10.60
CA ARG A 69 -4.41 8.79 11.06
C ARG A 69 -3.20 9.69 11.25
N SER A 70 -2.00 9.16 11.11
CA SER A 70 -0.78 9.94 11.34
C SER A 70 -0.51 10.91 10.18
N ASP A 71 0.14 12.02 10.51
CA ASP A 71 0.50 13.01 9.49
C ASP A 71 1.45 12.41 8.45
N GLY A 72 2.39 11.57 8.89
CA GLY A 72 3.33 10.93 7.98
C GLY A 72 2.62 10.09 6.92
N TRP A 73 1.64 9.29 7.32
CA TRP A 73 0.87 8.50 6.38
C TRP A 73 0.03 9.37 5.45
N ILE A 74 -0.67 10.37 6.03
CA ILE A 74 -1.54 11.23 5.25
C ILE A 74 -0.76 11.96 4.17
N GLN A 75 0.43 12.47 4.48
CA GLN A 75 1.27 13.15 3.51
C GLN A 75 1.72 12.20 2.39
N MET A 76 2.12 10.98 2.74
CA MET A 76 2.50 10.00 1.73
C MET A 76 1.32 9.59 0.86
N GLN A 77 0.16 9.40 1.48
CA GLN A 77 -1.04 9.04 0.73
C GLN A 77 -1.45 10.14 -0.24
N ASP A 78 -1.37 11.40 0.18
CA ASP A 78 -1.68 12.52 -0.71
C ASP A 78 -0.77 12.55 -1.92
N LYS A 79 0.52 12.30 -1.73
CA LYS A 79 1.47 12.23 -2.85
C LYS A 79 1.15 11.06 -3.78
N LEU A 80 0.82 9.91 -3.21
CA LEU A 80 0.46 8.74 -3.99
C LEU A 80 -0.80 9.00 -4.81
N LEU A 81 -1.83 9.60 -4.20
CA LEU A 81 -3.09 9.88 -4.88
C LEU A 81 -2.94 10.82 -6.07
N ALA A 82 -1.91 11.66 -6.08
CA ALA A 82 -1.61 12.51 -7.22
C ALA A 82 -1.04 11.74 -8.42
N LEU A 83 -0.58 10.51 -8.19
CA LEU A 83 0.12 9.71 -9.20
C LEU A 83 -0.66 8.46 -9.64
N VAL A 84 -1.80 8.18 -8.99
CA VAL A 84 -2.56 6.96 -9.24
C VAL A 84 -4.04 7.25 -9.40
N LYS A 85 -4.78 6.25 -9.90
CA LYS A 85 -6.23 6.29 -10.04
C LYS A 85 -6.83 5.06 -9.37
N ASN A 86 -8.09 5.17 -8.99
CA ASN A 86 -8.88 4.05 -8.45
C ASN A 86 -8.23 3.45 -7.20
N PHE A 87 -7.67 4.31 -6.36
CA PHE A 87 -7.08 3.88 -5.10
C PHE A 87 -8.15 3.31 -4.18
N SER A 88 -7.81 2.17 -3.57
CA SER A 88 -8.69 1.50 -2.62
C SER A 88 -7.84 0.73 -1.62
N TYR A 89 -8.34 0.58 -0.40
CA TYR A 89 -7.66 -0.25 0.58
C TYR A 89 -8.64 -0.98 1.47
N LYS A 90 -8.17 -2.07 2.07
CA LYS A 90 -8.90 -2.81 3.09
C LYS A 90 -7.90 -3.42 4.06
N VAL A 91 -8.35 -3.70 5.28
CA VAL A 91 -7.55 -4.38 6.27
C VAL A 91 -8.11 -5.79 6.46
N VAL A 92 -7.25 -6.77 6.37
CA VAL A 92 -7.65 -8.18 6.51
C VAL A 92 -6.77 -8.85 7.56
N PRO A 93 -7.25 -9.93 8.21
CA PRO A 93 -6.38 -10.70 9.10
C PRO A 93 -5.20 -11.27 8.33
N ALA A 94 -4.01 -11.16 8.91
CA ALA A 94 -2.84 -11.80 8.34
C ALA A 94 -2.84 -13.25 8.77
N ARG A 95 -2.61 -14.15 7.83
CA ARG A 95 -2.61 -15.58 8.10
C ARG A 95 -1.24 -16.15 7.81
N ASN A 96 -0.80 -17.06 8.66
CA ASN A 96 0.49 -17.71 8.50
C ASN A 96 0.37 -18.94 7.63
N GLY A 97 1.27 -19.06 6.65
CA GLY A 97 1.38 -20.25 5.85
C GLY A 97 0.11 -20.58 5.07
N PHE A 98 -0.25 -21.84 5.10
CA PHE A 98 -1.32 -22.38 4.26
C PHE A 98 -2.63 -22.34 5.01
N GLN A 99 -3.37 -21.29 4.84
CA GLN A 99 -4.69 -21.13 5.44
C GLN A 99 -5.74 -21.44 4.38
N PHE A 100 -6.07 -22.69 4.31
CA PHE A 100 -7.08 -23.18 3.39
C PHE A 100 -8.39 -23.48 4.08
#